data_f639969db1dd026689e1a925937a7075
#
_entry.id   f639969db1dd026689e1a925937a7075
#
_cell.length_a   1.000
_cell.length_b   1.000
_cell.length_c   1.000
_cell.angle_alpha   90.00
_cell.angle_beta   90.00
_cell.angle_gamma   90.00
#
_symmetry.space_group_name_H-M   'P 1'
#
loop_
_entity.id
_entity.type
_entity.pdbx_description
1 polymer ?
#
loop_
_entity_poly.entity_id
_entity_poly.type
_entity_poly.pdbx_seq_one_letter_code
_entity_poly.pdbx_strand_id
1 'polypeptide(L)'
;MIDDLELGRTLLLFAWAFCLAGIEIEIEGGYGWAERLPTWFLKRGAVGRVYGVLMGHRPLTGYHVFAFAIPVIVLHFPYVFGVEWTLAGELTTLAVFFVIAVVWDYLWFVLNPAYTVRRFRRGAVWWFEVPWLWRFPLDYFSGVALSIVLAALAAWSAGDSRPLVTHLWMLVGLAVLVAATVALAPLYHRWYRHMRRSGADDRDVTRTYPPPDPEAVWNGGEPDLSPLGRGDDERSGR
;
A
#
# COMPACT_ATOMS: atom_id res chain seq x y z
N MET A 1 -10.32 28.71 5.32
CA MET A 1 -10.49 28.05 6.61
C MET A 1 -10.98 26.65 6.27
N ILE A 2 -10.31 25.61 6.75
CA ILE A 2 -10.77 24.22 6.58
C ILE A 2 -12.05 24.12 7.41
N ASP A 3 -13.13 23.64 6.82
CA ASP A 3 -14.34 23.37 7.58
C ASP A 3 -14.25 22.02 8.32
N ASP A 4 -15.14 21.82 9.29
CA ASP A 4 -15.13 20.59 10.10
C ASP A 4 -15.38 19.34 9.27
N LEU A 5 -16.09 19.46 8.16
CA LEU A 5 -16.37 18.35 7.23
C LEU A 5 -15.11 17.93 6.47
N GLU A 6 -14.32 18.90 6.00
CA GLU A 6 -13.06 18.63 5.27
C GLU A 6 -12.01 18.00 6.21
N LEU A 7 -11.94 18.48 7.45
CA LEU A 7 -11.10 17.88 8.47
C LEU A 7 -11.55 16.42 8.76
N GLY A 8 -12.85 16.22 8.99
CA GLY A 8 -13.42 14.89 9.23
C GLY A 8 -13.14 13.92 8.07
N ARG A 9 -13.28 14.38 6.82
CA ARG A 9 -12.94 13.60 5.61
C ARG A 9 -11.47 13.21 5.61
N THR A 10 -10.57 14.15 5.85
CA THR A 10 -9.12 13.88 5.86
C THR A 10 -8.73 12.87 6.93
N LEU A 11 -9.29 13.00 8.13
CA LEU A 11 -9.07 12.05 9.23
C LEU A 11 -9.60 10.65 8.90
N LEU A 12 -10.79 10.55 8.31
CA LEU A 12 -11.37 9.27 7.91
C LEU A 12 -10.54 8.58 6.84
N LEU A 13 -10.13 9.32 5.81
CA LEU A 13 -9.31 8.79 4.73
C LEU A 13 -7.93 8.33 5.25
N PHE A 14 -7.33 9.11 6.16
CA PHE A 14 -6.09 8.70 6.82
C PHE A 14 -6.28 7.43 7.66
N ALA A 15 -7.31 7.38 8.49
CA ALA A 15 -7.61 6.20 9.31
C ALA A 15 -7.84 4.95 8.43
N TRP A 16 -8.48 5.12 7.30
CA TRP A 16 -8.68 4.03 6.34
C TRP A 16 -7.37 3.56 5.71
N ALA A 17 -6.51 4.48 5.21
CA ALA A 17 -5.19 4.14 4.70
C ALA A 17 -4.32 3.47 5.76
N PHE A 18 -4.41 3.92 7.02
CA PHE A 18 -3.73 3.31 8.16
C PHE A 18 -4.20 1.87 8.42
N CYS A 19 -5.50 1.63 8.37
CA CYS A 19 -6.06 0.29 8.52
C CYS A 19 -5.65 -0.64 7.37
N LEU A 20 -5.67 -0.15 6.12
CA LEU A 20 -5.22 -0.92 4.96
C LEU A 20 -3.75 -1.31 5.10
N ALA A 21 -2.88 -0.37 5.48
CA ALA A 21 -1.47 -0.66 5.74
C ALA A 21 -1.28 -1.69 6.86
N GLY A 22 -2.06 -1.57 7.94
CA GLY A 22 -2.04 -2.54 9.04
C GLY A 22 -2.46 -3.95 8.61
N ILE A 23 -3.56 -4.07 7.86
CA ILE A 23 -4.03 -5.35 7.31
C ILE A 23 -2.96 -5.96 6.39
N GLU A 24 -2.38 -5.17 5.51
CA GLU A 24 -1.36 -5.62 4.57
C GLU A 24 -0.10 -6.10 5.30
N ILE A 25 0.33 -5.43 6.38
CA ILE A 25 1.44 -5.87 7.23
C ILE A 25 1.14 -7.24 7.86
N GLU A 26 -0.08 -7.47 8.35
CA GLU A 26 -0.47 -8.76 8.94
C GLU A 26 -0.54 -9.89 7.88
N ILE A 27 -0.80 -9.55 6.62
CA ILE A 27 -0.88 -10.50 5.51
C ILE A 27 0.51 -10.76 4.91
N GLU A 28 1.26 -9.72 4.54
CA GLU A 28 2.56 -9.84 3.86
C GLU A 28 3.74 -10.01 4.81
N GLY A 29 3.61 -9.52 6.04
CA GLY A 29 4.70 -9.53 7.01
C GLY A 29 5.89 -8.68 6.59
N GLY A 30 7.07 -9.28 6.60
CA GLY A 30 8.31 -8.61 6.24
C GLY A 30 8.75 -8.77 4.78
N TYR A 31 7.91 -9.34 3.91
CA TYR A 31 8.34 -9.69 2.55
C TYR A 31 7.92 -8.69 1.49
N GLY A 32 6.77 -8.05 1.63
CA GLY A 32 6.22 -7.05 0.70
C GLY A 32 5.94 -7.60 -0.71
N TRP A 33 5.15 -6.85 -1.46
CA TRP A 33 4.72 -7.16 -2.82
C TRP A 33 4.22 -8.61 -3.00
N ALA A 34 3.50 -9.13 -2.02
CA ALA A 34 2.94 -10.49 -2.02
C ALA A 34 3.98 -11.62 -2.26
N GLU A 35 5.28 -11.39 -2.03
CA GLU A 35 6.37 -12.32 -2.37
C GLU A 35 6.17 -13.74 -1.85
N ARG A 36 5.58 -13.88 -0.65
CA ARG A 36 5.31 -15.18 -0.01
C ARG A 36 3.83 -15.52 0.11
N LEU A 37 2.96 -14.78 -0.54
CA LEU A 37 1.54 -15.08 -0.53
C LEU A 37 1.21 -16.17 -1.54
N PRO A 38 0.26 -17.05 -1.24
CA PRO A 38 -0.26 -18.06 -2.17
C PRO A 38 -1.18 -17.38 -3.21
N THR A 39 -0.61 -16.51 -4.04
CA THR A 39 -1.32 -15.73 -5.06
C THR A 39 -0.68 -15.96 -6.42
N TRP A 40 -1.45 -15.72 -7.49
CA TRP A 40 -0.89 -15.78 -8.84
C TRP A 40 -0.15 -14.50 -9.20
N PHE A 41 0.84 -14.63 -10.07
CA PHE A 41 1.67 -13.54 -10.59
C PHE A 41 1.54 -13.47 -12.11
N LEU A 42 1.26 -12.28 -12.64
CA LEU A 42 1.17 -12.03 -14.08
C LEU A 42 2.29 -11.07 -14.53
N LYS A 43 3.33 -11.62 -15.14
CA LYS A 43 4.46 -10.86 -15.72
C LYS A 43 4.40 -10.81 -17.25
N ARG A 44 3.70 -11.75 -17.90
CA ARG A 44 3.67 -11.95 -19.36
C ARG A 44 2.32 -11.54 -19.96
N GLY A 45 2.26 -11.49 -21.29
CA GLY A 45 1.05 -11.05 -22.01
C GLY A 45 0.92 -9.52 -22.08
N ALA A 46 -0.11 -9.01 -22.74
CA ALA A 46 -0.31 -7.57 -22.93
C ALA A 46 -0.56 -6.88 -21.58
N VAL A 47 -1.46 -7.43 -20.76
CA VAL A 47 -1.82 -6.86 -19.45
C VAL A 47 -0.62 -6.83 -18.51
N GLY A 48 0.13 -7.94 -18.39
CA GLY A 48 1.31 -7.99 -17.51
C GLY A 48 2.41 -7.02 -17.93
N ARG A 49 2.62 -6.84 -19.24
CA ARG A 49 3.59 -5.87 -19.75
C ARG A 49 3.16 -4.42 -19.49
N VAL A 50 1.91 -4.07 -19.80
CA VAL A 50 1.40 -2.71 -19.54
C VAL A 50 1.45 -2.40 -18.06
N TYR A 51 0.98 -3.31 -17.21
CA TYR A 51 1.06 -3.14 -15.77
C TYR A 51 2.52 -2.98 -15.29
N GLY A 52 3.45 -3.82 -15.76
CA GLY A 52 4.86 -3.73 -15.43
C GLY A 52 5.48 -2.38 -15.80
N VAL A 53 5.17 -1.84 -16.99
CA VAL A 53 5.63 -0.50 -17.40
C VAL A 53 5.11 0.58 -16.45
N LEU A 54 3.82 0.52 -16.08
CA LEU A 54 3.19 1.50 -15.19
C LEU A 54 3.68 1.38 -13.74
N MET A 55 3.98 0.15 -13.30
CA MET A 55 4.30 -0.15 -11.91
C MET A 55 5.79 -0.49 -11.69
N GLY A 56 6.70 0.07 -12.51
CA GLY A 56 8.14 -0.10 -12.31
C GLY A 56 8.61 -1.57 -12.36
N HIS A 57 8.13 -2.32 -13.36
CA HIS A 57 8.43 -3.74 -13.61
C HIS A 57 7.91 -4.74 -12.55
N ARG A 58 7.11 -4.28 -11.61
CA ARG A 58 6.46 -5.16 -10.63
C ARG A 58 5.43 -6.07 -11.30
N PRO A 59 5.32 -7.34 -10.88
CA PRO A 59 4.28 -8.22 -11.41
C PRO A 59 2.91 -7.82 -10.88
N LEU A 60 1.89 -7.95 -11.71
CA LEU A 60 0.50 -7.92 -11.23
C LEU A 60 0.23 -9.20 -10.46
N THR A 61 -0.32 -9.10 -9.28
CA THR A 61 -0.69 -10.27 -8.46
C THR A 61 -2.19 -10.28 -8.16
N GLY A 62 -2.75 -11.48 -7.93
CA GLY A 62 -4.15 -11.60 -7.52
C GLY A 62 -4.45 -10.84 -6.24
N TYR A 63 -3.52 -10.86 -5.28
CA TYR A 63 -3.63 -10.09 -4.05
C TYR A 63 -3.82 -8.59 -4.34
N HIS A 64 -2.93 -7.99 -5.14
CA HIS A 64 -3.00 -6.55 -5.43
C HIS A 64 -4.25 -6.17 -6.24
N VAL A 65 -4.74 -7.05 -7.13
CA VAL A 65 -6.01 -6.78 -7.84
C VAL A 65 -7.15 -6.57 -6.85
N PHE A 66 -7.32 -7.46 -5.89
CA PHE A 66 -8.38 -7.34 -4.90
C PHE A 66 -8.10 -6.24 -3.87
N ALA A 67 -6.86 -6.08 -3.42
CA ALA A 67 -6.48 -5.05 -2.48
C ALA A 67 -6.76 -3.63 -3.03
N PHE A 68 -6.43 -3.36 -4.30
CA PHE A 68 -6.73 -2.08 -4.94
C PHE A 68 -8.20 -1.93 -5.39
N ALA A 69 -8.91 -3.03 -5.63
CA ALA A 69 -10.34 -2.97 -5.92
C ALA A 69 -11.15 -2.44 -4.73
N ILE A 70 -10.76 -2.76 -3.50
CA ILE A 70 -11.46 -2.29 -2.28
C ILE A 70 -11.54 -0.77 -2.22
N PRO A 71 -10.44 0.01 -2.29
CA PRO A 71 -10.53 1.47 -2.29
C PRO A 71 -11.31 2.02 -3.49
N VAL A 72 -11.19 1.42 -4.67
CA VAL A 72 -12.00 1.84 -5.83
C VAL A 72 -13.48 1.70 -5.51
N ILE A 73 -13.93 0.53 -5.04
CA ILE A 73 -15.34 0.28 -4.73
C ILE A 73 -15.83 1.21 -3.62
N VAL A 74 -15.09 1.34 -2.52
CA VAL A 74 -15.50 2.13 -1.36
C VAL A 74 -15.61 3.62 -1.69
N LEU A 75 -14.69 4.16 -2.48
CA LEU A 75 -14.73 5.56 -2.91
C LEU A 75 -15.92 5.88 -3.83
N HIS A 76 -16.51 4.87 -4.49
CA HIS A 76 -17.68 5.02 -5.32
C HIS A 76 -19.02 4.82 -4.57
N PHE A 77 -18.98 4.40 -3.30
CA PHE A 77 -20.20 4.24 -2.49
C PHE A 77 -21.10 5.47 -2.45
N PRO A 78 -20.60 6.73 -2.37
CA PRO A 78 -21.47 7.89 -2.38
C PRO A 78 -22.46 7.92 -3.56
N TYR A 79 -22.04 7.49 -4.74
CA TYR A 79 -22.90 7.45 -5.93
C TYR A 79 -24.02 6.40 -5.82
N VAL A 80 -23.72 5.26 -5.18
CA VAL A 80 -24.71 4.20 -4.91
C VAL A 80 -25.72 4.67 -3.84
N PHE A 81 -25.29 5.52 -2.91
CA PHE A 81 -26.12 6.07 -1.84
C PHE A 81 -26.80 7.39 -2.19
N GLY A 82 -26.88 7.74 -3.46
CA GLY A 82 -27.73 8.82 -3.98
C GLY A 82 -27.02 10.15 -4.23
N VAL A 83 -25.67 10.20 -4.10
CA VAL A 83 -24.94 11.36 -4.62
C VAL A 83 -24.94 11.30 -6.13
N GLU A 84 -25.36 12.37 -6.78
CA GLU A 84 -25.39 12.46 -8.23
C GLU A 84 -23.99 12.30 -8.83
N TRP A 85 -23.86 11.41 -9.82
CA TRP A 85 -22.63 11.26 -10.56
C TRP A 85 -22.38 12.46 -11.47
N THR A 86 -21.22 13.05 -11.35
CA THR A 86 -20.74 14.12 -12.23
C THR A 86 -19.30 13.85 -12.64
N LEU A 87 -18.87 14.37 -13.78
CA LEU A 87 -17.47 14.25 -14.20
C LEU A 87 -16.52 14.86 -13.15
N ALA A 88 -16.88 16.00 -12.54
CA ALA A 88 -16.09 16.62 -11.48
C ALA A 88 -16.00 15.73 -10.24
N GLY A 89 -17.11 15.08 -9.87
CA GLY A 89 -17.15 14.11 -8.77
C GLY A 89 -16.26 12.91 -9.04
N GLU A 90 -16.32 12.34 -10.21
CA GLU A 90 -15.49 11.20 -10.62
C GLU A 90 -13.99 11.54 -10.60
N LEU A 91 -13.62 12.68 -11.18
CA LEU A 91 -12.22 13.14 -11.17
C LEU A 91 -11.71 13.40 -9.75
N THR A 92 -12.56 13.90 -8.86
CA THR A 92 -12.23 14.07 -7.42
C THR A 92 -12.05 12.71 -6.75
N THR A 93 -12.92 11.74 -7.03
CA THR A 93 -12.82 10.36 -6.51
C THR A 93 -11.52 9.70 -6.93
N LEU A 94 -11.15 9.82 -8.20
CA LEU A 94 -9.88 9.31 -8.71
C LEU A 94 -8.68 10.05 -8.11
N ALA A 95 -8.75 11.37 -7.91
CA ALA A 95 -7.70 12.13 -7.24
C ALA A 95 -7.46 11.62 -5.81
N VAL A 96 -8.53 11.38 -5.07
CA VAL A 96 -8.47 10.80 -3.70
C VAL A 96 -7.87 9.40 -3.75
N PHE A 97 -8.27 8.55 -4.71
CA PHE A 97 -7.72 7.20 -4.85
C PHE A 97 -6.19 7.21 -4.98
N PHE A 98 -5.62 8.04 -5.87
CA PHE A 98 -4.17 8.07 -6.08
C PHE A 98 -3.40 8.56 -4.85
N VAL A 99 -3.89 9.56 -4.13
CA VAL A 99 -3.20 10.01 -2.92
C VAL A 99 -3.32 9.01 -1.79
N ILE A 100 -4.47 8.35 -1.63
CA ILE A 100 -4.63 7.31 -0.61
C ILE A 100 -3.75 6.09 -0.91
N ALA A 101 -3.61 5.69 -2.17
CA ALA A 101 -2.69 4.61 -2.55
C ALA A 101 -1.24 4.93 -2.15
N VAL A 102 -0.77 6.17 -2.39
CA VAL A 102 0.57 6.61 -1.96
C VAL A 102 0.71 6.63 -0.44
N VAL A 103 -0.29 7.17 0.27
CA VAL A 103 -0.28 7.25 1.75
C VAL A 103 -0.31 5.85 2.36
N TRP A 104 -1.14 4.96 1.85
CA TRP A 104 -1.25 3.58 2.29
C TRP A 104 0.08 2.82 2.12
N ASP A 105 0.67 2.85 0.91
CA ASP A 105 1.95 2.18 0.64
C ASP A 105 3.08 2.74 1.54
N TYR A 106 3.16 4.06 1.74
CA TYR A 106 4.15 4.63 2.65
C TYR A 106 3.91 4.25 4.12
N LEU A 107 2.66 4.24 4.58
CA LEU A 107 2.31 3.81 5.94
C LEU A 107 2.68 2.35 6.18
N TRP A 108 2.61 1.48 5.16
CA TRP A 108 3.10 0.11 5.26
C TRP A 108 4.57 0.07 5.70
N PHE A 109 5.45 0.91 5.13
CA PHE A 109 6.86 0.98 5.56
C PHE A 109 7.02 1.61 6.95
N VAL A 110 6.22 2.63 7.26
CA VAL A 110 6.28 3.33 8.55
C VAL A 110 5.88 2.42 9.70
N LEU A 111 4.80 1.66 9.51
CA LEU A 111 4.21 0.80 10.54
C LEU A 111 4.84 -0.59 10.59
N ASN A 112 5.43 -1.08 9.48
CA ASN A 112 5.99 -2.43 9.43
C ASN A 112 7.28 -2.52 10.29
N PRO A 113 7.27 -3.30 11.38
CA PRO A 113 8.43 -3.42 12.27
C PRO A 113 9.63 -4.12 11.63
N ALA A 114 9.43 -4.83 10.49
CA ALA A 114 10.51 -5.46 9.73
C ALA A 114 11.26 -4.46 8.83
N TYR A 115 10.56 -3.42 8.34
CA TYR A 115 11.16 -2.41 7.46
C TYR A 115 11.60 -1.16 8.18
N THR A 116 10.72 -0.45 8.82
CA THR A 116 10.91 0.88 9.40
C THR A 116 11.32 1.94 8.37
N VAL A 117 11.16 3.22 8.67
CA VAL A 117 11.58 4.35 7.81
C VAL A 117 13.08 4.31 7.48
N ARG A 118 13.91 3.67 8.32
CA ARG A 118 15.37 3.56 8.10
C ARG A 118 15.71 2.66 6.91
N ARG A 119 14.92 1.63 6.66
CA ARG A 119 15.09 0.71 5.53
C ARG A 119 14.40 1.20 4.26
N PHE A 120 13.51 2.19 4.35
CA PHE A 120 12.89 2.81 3.19
C PHE A 120 13.91 3.69 2.45
N ARG A 121 14.71 3.07 1.61
CA ARG A 121 15.79 3.70 0.83
C ARG A 121 16.08 2.92 -0.44
N ARG A 122 16.65 3.61 -1.42
CA ARG A 122 17.07 3.02 -2.69
C ARG A 122 17.94 1.77 -2.45
N GLY A 123 17.62 0.69 -3.16
CA GLY A 123 18.33 -0.59 -3.10
C GLY A 123 18.04 -1.46 -1.87
N ALA A 124 17.27 -0.95 -0.89
CA ALA A 124 16.83 -1.76 0.26
C ALA A 124 15.41 -2.32 0.09
N VAL A 125 14.68 -1.87 -0.93
CA VAL A 125 13.33 -2.32 -1.27
C VAL A 125 13.38 -2.85 -2.70
N TRP A 126 13.37 -4.17 -2.84
CA TRP A 126 13.64 -4.85 -4.10
C TRP A 126 12.60 -4.57 -5.19
N TRP A 127 11.35 -4.33 -4.79
CA TRP A 127 10.26 -4.05 -5.76
C TRP A 127 10.19 -2.60 -6.21
N PHE A 128 11.01 -1.69 -5.70
CA PHE A 128 11.15 -0.32 -6.18
C PHE A 128 12.36 -0.18 -7.12
N GLU A 129 12.25 -0.74 -8.32
CA GLU A 129 13.27 -0.59 -9.38
C GLU A 129 13.23 0.79 -10.06
N VAL A 130 12.22 1.62 -9.74
CA VAL A 130 12.07 2.98 -10.29
C VAL A 130 13.15 3.92 -9.77
N PRO A 131 13.43 5.04 -10.50
CA PRO A 131 14.30 6.11 -9.98
C PRO A 131 13.80 6.66 -8.64
N TRP A 132 14.74 7.06 -7.79
CA TRP A 132 14.45 7.69 -6.50
C TRP A 132 14.84 9.16 -6.56
N LEU A 133 13.94 10.03 -6.10
CA LEU A 133 14.20 11.44 -5.88
C LEU A 133 14.30 11.67 -4.36
N TRP A 134 15.46 12.10 -3.89
CA TRP A 134 15.81 12.18 -2.48
C TRP A 134 15.62 10.83 -1.77
N ARG A 135 14.60 10.74 -0.92
CA ARG A 135 14.31 9.58 -0.08
C ARG A 135 13.08 8.78 -0.53
N PHE A 136 12.45 9.17 -1.63
CA PHE A 136 11.21 8.56 -2.11
C PHE A 136 11.35 8.05 -3.53
N PRO A 137 10.70 6.94 -3.87
CA PRO A 137 10.61 6.47 -5.24
C PRO A 137 9.80 7.46 -6.09
N LEU A 138 10.13 7.56 -7.37
CA LEU A 138 9.47 8.50 -8.29
C LEU A 138 7.96 8.26 -8.40
N ASP A 139 7.51 7.02 -8.19
CA ASP A 139 6.10 6.64 -8.20
C ASP A 139 5.26 7.49 -7.23
N TYR A 140 5.80 7.82 -6.05
CA TYR A 140 5.08 8.63 -5.05
C TYR A 140 4.85 10.05 -5.57
N PHE A 141 5.86 10.64 -6.19
CA PHE A 141 5.71 11.98 -6.80
C PHE A 141 4.74 11.94 -7.97
N SER A 142 4.80 10.89 -8.79
CA SER A 142 3.88 10.70 -9.92
C SER A 142 2.44 10.53 -9.44
N GLY A 143 2.22 9.73 -8.39
CA GLY A 143 0.89 9.53 -7.80
C GLY A 143 0.30 10.82 -7.23
N VAL A 144 1.09 11.59 -6.47
CA VAL A 144 0.66 12.89 -5.93
C VAL A 144 0.44 13.90 -7.05
N ALA A 145 1.34 13.99 -8.02
CA ALA A 145 1.18 14.90 -9.17
C ALA A 145 -0.08 14.58 -9.97
N LEU A 146 -0.34 13.30 -10.25
CA LEU A 146 -1.54 12.85 -10.94
C LEU A 146 -2.81 13.20 -10.14
N SER A 147 -2.79 13.03 -8.82
CA SER A 147 -3.92 13.41 -7.97
C SER A 147 -4.23 14.92 -8.04
N ILE A 148 -3.20 15.76 -8.07
CA ILE A 148 -3.37 17.22 -8.22
C ILE A 148 -3.91 17.57 -9.61
N VAL A 149 -3.41 16.93 -10.66
CA VAL A 149 -3.91 17.13 -12.03
C VAL A 149 -5.39 16.74 -12.14
N LEU A 150 -5.78 15.61 -11.58
CA LEU A 150 -7.19 15.18 -11.55
C LEU A 150 -8.07 16.15 -10.76
N ALA A 151 -7.61 16.64 -9.62
CA ALA A 151 -8.34 17.65 -8.84
C ALA A 151 -8.46 19.00 -9.60
N ALA A 152 -7.42 19.38 -10.34
CA ALA A 152 -7.47 20.57 -11.21
C ALA A 152 -8.46 20.40 -12.37
N LEU A 153 -8.50 19.23 -12.99
CA LEU A 153 -9.49 18.89 -14.03
C LEU A 153 -10.92 18.84 -13.46
N ALA A 154 -11.09 18.35 -12.22
CA ALA A 154 -12.37 18.41 -11.52
C ALA A 154 -12.83 19.86 -11.32
N ALA A 155 -11.95 20.72 -10.86
CA ALA A 155 -12.21 22.15 -10.68
C ALA A 155 -12.58 22.83 -12.00
N TRP A 156 -11.83 22.54 -13.05
CA TRP A 156 -12.11 23.05 -14.39
C TRP A 156 -13.48 22.57 -14.93
N SER A 157 -13.78 21.29 -14.79
CA SER A 157 -15.07 20.74 -15.26
C SER A 157 -16.28 21.24 -14.46
N ALA A 158 -16.09 21.57 -13.19
CA ALA A 158 -17.12 22.15 -12.33
C ALA A 158 -17.29 23.68 -12.53
N GLY A 159 -16.31 24.36 -13.16
CA GLY A 159 -16.25 25.83 -13.19
C GLY A 159 -16.03 26.45 -11.80
N ASP A 160 -15.45 25.69 -10.86
CA ASP A 160 -15.28 26.08 -9.45
C ASP A 160 -13.94 25.55 -8.93
N SER A 161 -13.19 26.42 -8.25
CA SER A 161 -11.88 26.06 -7.70
C SER A 161 -11.92 25.18 -6.45
N ARG A 162 -13.09 25.00 -5.82
CA ARG A 162 -13.22 24.23 -4.56
C ARG A 162 -12.65 22.82 -4.64
N PRO A 163 -12.89 22.00 -5.67
CA PRO A 163 -12.31 20.65 -5.74
C PRO A 163 -10.78 20.65 -5.61
N LEU A 164 -10.09 21.55 -6.29
CA LEU A 164 -8.63 21.66 -6.20
C LEU A 164 -8.18 22.18 -4.83
N VAL A 165 -8.79 23.23 -4.32
CA VAL A 165 -8.42 23.84 -3.03
C VAL A 165 -8.60 22.84 -1.89
N THR A 166 -9.75 22.16 -1.84
CA THR A 166 -10.02 21.11 -0.84
C THR A 166 -9.03 19.97 -0.94
N HIS A 167 -8.70 19.54 -2.18
CA HIS A 167 -7.70 18.49 -2.39
C HIS A 167 -6.32 18.88 -1.88
N LEU A 168 -5.87 20.12 -2.13
CA LEU A 168 -4.59 20.61 -1.63
C LEU A 168 -4.54 20.68 -0.10
N TRP A 169 -5.63 21.10 0.55
CA TRP A 169 -5.72 21.08 2.01
C TRP A 169 -5.72 19.65 2.57
N MET A 170 -6.40 18.73 1.91
CA MET A 170 -6.35 17.30 2.26
C MET A 170 -4.92 16.74 2.16
N LEU A 171 -4.15 17.08 1.12
CA LEU A 171 -2.75 16.68 0.99
C LEU A 171 -1.91 17.20 2.16
N VAL A 172 -2.09 18.46 2.57
CA VAL A 172 -1.40 19.04 3.74
C VAL A 172 -1.79 18.28 5.02
N GLY A 173 -3.08 18.03 5.24
CA GLY A 173 -3.57 17.29 6.39
C GLY A 173 -3.01 15.86 6.44
N LEU A 174 -3.05 15.13 5.33
CA LEU A 174 -2.46 13.79 5.21
C LEU A 174 -0.95 13.80 5.48
N ALA A 175 -0.21 14.80 4.96
CA ALA A 175 1.22 14.92 5.21
C ALA A 175 1.53 15.13 6.70
N VAL A 176 0.73 15.96 7.41
CA VAL A 176 0.86 16.17 8.85
C VAL A 176 0.60 14.87 9.63
N LEU A 177 -0.48 14.14 9.28
CA LEU A 177 -0.84 12.88 9.93
C LEU A 177 0.22 11.79 9.69
N VAL A 178 0.75 11.70 8.47
CA VAL A 178 1.86 10.80 8.14
C VAL A 178 3.11 11.18 8.94
N ALA A 179 3.47 12.46 9.03
CA ALA A 179 4.61 12.92 9.82
C ALA A 179 4.45 12.58 11.31
N ALA A 180 3.25 12.78 11.87
CA ALA A 180 2.93 12.37 13.23
C ALA A 180 3.07 10.85 13.42
N THR A 181 2.60 10.06 12.45
CA THR A 181 2.75 8.59 12.48
C THR A 181 4.22 8.18 12.45
N VAL A 182 5.04 8.80 11.60
CA VAL A 182 6.50 8.55 11.56
C VAL A 182 7.14 8.84 12.93
N ALA A 183 6.75 9.94 13.58
CA ALA A 183 7.27 10.29 14.91
C ALA A 183 6.85 9.28 15.99
N LEU A 184 5.63 8.74 15.90
CA LEU A 184 5.07 7.78 16.85
C LEU A 184 5.41 6.31 16.53
N ALA A 185 5.87 6.01 15.33
CA ALA A 185 6.19 4.65 14.87
C ALA A 185 7.12 3.86 15.83
N PRO A 186 8.15 4.45 16.49
CA PRO A 186 8.96 3.71 17.44
C PRO A 186 8.17 3.17 18.65
N LEU A 187 7.14 3.90 19.10
CA LEU A 187 6.25 3.46 20.18
C LEU A 187 5.34 2.33 19.69
N TYR A 188 4.75 2.51 18.52
CA TYR A 188 3.94 1.47 17.87
C TYR A 188 4.75 0.17 17.67
N HIS A 189 5.98 0.25 17.16
CA HIS A 189 6.82 -0.94 16.96
C HIS A 189 7.17 -1.65 18.26
N ARG A 190 7.37 -0.92 19.39
CA ARG A 190 7.57 -1.53 20.70
C ARG A 190 6.33 -2.27 21.17
N TRP A 191 5.16 -1.61 21.06
CA TRP A 191 3.88 -2.21 21.40
C TRP A 191 3.59 -3.44 20.52
N TYR A 192 3.75 -3.34 19.21
CA TYR A 192 3.54 -4.44 18.26
C TYR A 192 4.38 -5.67 18.63
N ARG A 193 5.68 -5.48 18.85
CA ARG A 193 6.58 -6.57 19.28
C ARG A 193 6.21 -7.15 20.64
N HIS A 194 5.71 -6.35 21.56
CA HIS A 194 5.20 -6.84 22.84
C HIS A 194 3.98 -7.73 22.65
N MET A 195 3.00 -7.27 21.88
CA MET A 195 1.77 -8.03 21.59
C MET A 195 2.07 -9.36 20.88
N ARG A 196 3.00 -9.34 19.93
CA ARG A 196 3.43 -10.56 19.22
C ARG A 196 4.09 -11.58 20.14
N ARG A 197 4.83 -11.14 21.15
CA ARG A 197 5.47 -12.03 22.13
C ARG A 197 4.48 -12.55 23.17
N SER A 198 3.58 -11.71 23.66
CA SER A 198 2.60 -12.06 24.69
C SER A 198 1.44 -12.91 24.13
N GLY A 199 1.13 -12.78 22.83
CA GLY A 199 0.13 -13.58 22.14
C GLY A 199 0.67 -14.86 21.53
N ALA A 200 1.95 -15.18 21.75
CA ALA A 200 2.55 -16.44 21.35
C ALA A 200 2.02 -17.55 22.26
N ASP A 201 0.83 -18.07 21.94
CA ASP A 201 0.54 -19.44 22.28
C ASP A 201 1.53 -20.33 21.49
N ASP A 202 1.60 -21.63 21.76
CA ASP A 202 2.58 -22.59 21.24
C ASP A 202 2.78 -22.62 19.70
N ARG A 203 2.17 -21.70 18.95
CA ARG A 203 2.44 -21.50 17.54
C ARG A 203 3.74 -20.74 17.38
N ASP A 204 4.74 -21.38 16.82
CA ASP A 204 6.04 -20.81 16.52
C ASP A 204 5.91 -19.58 15.59
N VAL A 205 5.70 -18.42 16.20
CA VAL A 205 5.54 -17.14 15.50
C VAL A 205 6.82 -16.76 14.75
N THR A 206 7.95 -17.36 15.12
CA THR A 206 9.23 -17.13 14.45
C THR A 206 9.29 -17.79 13.08
N ARG A 207 8.51 -18.86 12.87
CA ARG A 207 8.36 -19.51 11.55
C ARG A 207 7.52 -18.69 10.58
N THR A 208 6.59 -17.88 11.09
CA THR A 208 5.67 -17.13 10.23
C THR A 208 6.31 -15.85 9.68
N TYR A 209 7.27 -15.26 10.40
CA TYR A 209 7.92 -14.01 10.02
C TYR A 209 9.40 -13.99 10.44
N PRO A 210 10.26 -14.81 9.83
CA PRO A 210 11.67 -14.53 9.96
C PRO A 210 11.89 -13.10 9.41
N PRO A 211 12.78 -12.30 10.03
CA PRO A 211 13.17 -11.03 9.41
C PRO A 211 13.65 -11.33 8.00
N PRO A 212 13.26 -10.52 7.00
CA PRO A 212 13.78 -10.69 5.65
C PRO A 212 15.29 -10.73 5.75
N ASP A 213 15.88 -11.77 5.18
CA ASP A 213 17.33 -11.87 5.08
C ASP A 213 17.81 -10.62 4.33
N PRO A 214 18.63 -9.77 4.96
CA PRO A 214 19.13 -8.58 4.30
C PRO A 214 20.00 -8.90 3.07
N GLU A 215 20.43 -10.17 2.91
CA GLU A 215 21.20 -10.66 1.79
C GLU A 215 20.35 -11.46 0.78
N ALA A 216 19.11 -11.75 1.06
CA ALA A 216 18.19 -12.36 0.09
C ALA A 216 17.90 -11.38 -1.04
N VAL A 217 18.89 -11.20 -1.90
CA VAL A 217 18.70 -10.55 -3.20
C VAL A 217 17.76 -11.45 -4.01
N TRP A 218 16.60 -10.93 -4.35
CA TRP A 218 15.69 -11.60 -5.24
C TRP A 218 16.38 -11.80 -6.61
N ASN A 219 16.84 -13.02 -6.89
CA ASN A 219 17.60 -13.37 -8.11
C ASN A 219 16.70 -13.56 -9.34
N GLY A 220 15.45 -13.08 -9.34
CA GLY A 220 14.54 -13.18 -10.49
C GLY A 220 14.14 -14.61 -10.86
N GLY A 221 14.47 -15.59 -10.04
CA GLY A 221 14.04 -16.98 -10.21
C GLY A 221 12.52 -17.11 -10.11
N GLU A 222 11.92 -17.99 -10.89
CA GLU A 222 10.53 -18.36 -10.70
C GLU A 222 10.35 -18.83 -9.25
N PRO A 223 9.30 -18.40 -8.55
CA PRO A 223 9.01 -18.95 -7.23
C PRO A 223 8.88 -20.47 -7.40
N ASP A 224 9.61 -21.22 -6.60
CA ASP A 224 9.46 -22.66 -6.50
C ASP A 224 8.05 -22.95 -5.98
N LEU A 225 7.16 -23.28 -6.89
CA LEU A 225 5.79 -23.69 -6.61
C LEU A 225 5.71 -25.19 -6.32
N SER A 226 6.81 -25.85 -6.01
CA SER A 226 6.76 -27.23 -5.54
C SER A 226 5.86 -27.29 -4.29
N PRO A 227 4.85 -28.18 -4.29
CA PRO A 227 3.94 -28.26 -3.15
C PRO A 227 4.74 -28.62 -1.90
N LEU A 228 4.56 -27.84 -0.85
CA LEU A 228 5.11 -28.07 0.48
C LEU A 228 4.99 -29.55 0.82
N GLY A 229 6.14 -30.25 0.82
CA GLY A 229 6.33 -31.52 1.47
C GLY A 229 5.33 -32.62 1.11
N ARG A 230 5.61 -33.41 0.08
CA ARG A 230 5.25 -34.82 0.19
C ARG A 230 5.98 -35.35 1.42
N GLY A 231 5.23 -35.55 2.50
CA GLY A 231 5.71 -36.32 3.63
C GLY A 231 6.20 -37.67 3.13
N ASP A 232 7.45 -37.96 3.39
CA ASP A 232 8.04 -39.27 3.18
C ASP A 232 7.37 -40.26 4.15
N ASP A 233 6.24 -40.79 3.73
CA ASP A 233 5.65 -42.02 4.26
C ASP A 233 6.26 -43.21 3.49
N GLU A 234 7.56 -43.44 3.72
CA GLU A 234 8.19 -44.73 3.40
C GLU A 234 8.99 -45.22 4.61
N ARG A 235 8.30 -45.66 5.64
CA ARG A 235 8.82 -46.67 6.55
C ARG A 235 7.78 -47.80 6.71
N SER A 236 7.76 -48.66 5.75
CA SER A 236 7.20 -49.97 5.92
C SER A 236 8.06 -50.97 5.19
N GLY A 237 8.69 -51.86 5.91
CA GLY A 237 9.14 -53.12 5.32
C GLY A 237 10.60 -53.49 5.59
N ARG A 238 10.91 -53.93 6.76
CA ARG A 238 11.48 -55.27 7.04
C ARG A 238 11.87 -55.36 8.51
#